data_b804d547dfe21d43c1afc82e81cf95ca
#
_entry.id   b804d547dfe21d43c1afc82e81cf95ca
#
_cell.length_a   1.000
_cell.length_b   1.000
_cell.length_c   1.000
_cell.angle_alpha   90.00
_cell.angle_beta   90.00
_cell.angle_gamma   90.00
#
_symmetry.space_group_name_H-M   'P 1'
#
loop_
_entity.id
_entity.type
_entity.pdbx_description
1 polymer ?
#
loop_
_entity_poly.entity_id
_entity_poly.type
_entity_poly.pdbx_seq_one_letter_code
_entity_poly.pdbx_strand_id
1 'polypeptide(L)'
;LMNKEIKTEARLTFLEATSIIVGHGVGSGILSVPFLASRNDWKDMIWIVVVAYLINLVMHFMIAELSYNNGGAQFIKCFENELFVGKLKTFATWLAFGLLGLSVVLNVSGFIAGAAAVFHAWLGVPTWIGMIIYYVLAASVIYAGMKLVGICEKISVGSMMAVIGVLFVATMMSEISPLPTKFIAATNVVALYSMISFSLSAVMSVPQVVKGLQGDIKKIRGAIAAGTGINTGLILLITFMTLLGAGTNVSENGALVDLSAHLGGWVSIIGYIFS
;
A
#
# COMPACT_ATOMS: atom_id res chain seq x y z
N LEU A 1 18.29 -29.82 -7.97
CA LEU A 1 17.57 -28.53 -7.90
C LEU A 1 17.34 -28.08 -9.35
N MET A 2 16.16 -28.43 -9.87
CA MET A 2 15.77 -28.04 -11.23
C MET A 2 15.53 -26.52 -11.26
N ASN A 3 16.36 -25.82 -12.01
CA ASN A 3 16.11 -24.42 -12.37
C ASN A 3 14.87 -24.39 -13.27
N LYS A 4 13.66 -24.20 -12.69
CA LYS A 4 12.47 -23.96 -13.47
C LYS A 4 12.60 -22.57 -14.07
N GLU A 5 12.86 -22.49 -15.37
CA GLU A 5 12.86 -21.23 -16.11
C GLU A 5 11.54 -20.50 -15.88
N ILE A 6 11.62 -19.32 -15.28
CA ILE A 6 10.48 -18.42 -15.09
C ILE A 6 10.22 -17.79 -16.47
N LYS A 7 9.30 -18.39 -17.23
CA LYS A 7 8.87 -17.84 -18.51
C LYS A 7 7.98 -16.62 -18.26
N THR A 8 8.38 -15.48 -18.78
CA THR A 8 7.60 -14.25 -18.76
C THR A 8 7.53 -13.60 -20.12
N GLU A 9 6.33 -13.17 -20.48
CA GLU A 9 6.10 -12.39 -21.69
C GLU A 9 6.50 -10.91 -21.52
N ALA A 10 6.59 -10.41 -20.28
CA ALA A 10 6.93 -9.02 -19.99
C ALA A 10 7.98 -8.90 -18.87
N ARG A 11 9.06 -8.20 -19.16
CA ARG A 11 10.14 -7.90 -18.21
C ARG A 11 9.88 -6.55 -17.53
N LEU A 12 9.84 -6.53 -16.19
CA LEU A 12 9.84 -5.31 -15.39
C LEU A 12 11.27 -4.79 -15.21
N THR A 13 11.40 -3.47 -15.16
CA THR A 13 12.60 -2.83 -14.63
C THR A 13 12.58 -2.89 -13.09
N PHE A 14 13.74 -2.69 -12.47
CA PHE A 14 13.85 -2.60 -11.01
C PHE A 14 12.89 -1.54 -10.43
N LEU A 15 12.82 -0.36 -11.07
CA LEU A 15 11.99 0.74 -10.61
C LEU A 15 10.49 0.41 -10.72
N GLU A 16 10.04 -0.21 -11.81
CA GLU A 16 8.66 -0.66 -11.97
C GLU A 16 8.28 -1.71 -10.91
N ALA A 17 9.17 -2.66 -10.64
CA ALA A 17 8.95 -3.67 -9.61
C ALA A 17 8.88 -3.05 -8.20
N THR A 18 9.75 -2.08 -7.91
CA THR A 18 9.71 -1.32 -6.65
C THR A 18 8.41 -0.53 -6.54
N SER A 19 7.97 0.13 -7.61
CA SER A 19 6.73 0.91 -7.63
C SER A 19 5.49 0.04 -7.42
N ILE A 20 5.47 -1.20 -7.92
CA ILE A 20 4.37 -2.15 -7.64
C ILE A 20 4.27 -2.47 -6.14
N ILE A 21 5.41 -2.61 -5.44
CA ILE A 21 5.41 -2.81 -3.98
C ILE A 21 4.94 -1.55 -3.25
N VAL A 22 5.39 -0.37 -3.69
CA VAL A 22 4.97 0.92 -3.11
C VAL A 22 3.48 1.14 -3.33
N GLY A 23 3.01 1.06 -4.57
CA GLY A 23 1.61 1.32 -4.93
C GLY A 23 0.63 0.39 -4.22
N HIS A 24 0.99 -0.89 -4.04
CA HIS A 24 0.14 -1.81 -3.28
C HIS A 24 0.04 -1.48 -1.80
N GLY A 25 1.12 -1.00 -1.17
CA GLY A 25 1.13 -0.62 0.24
C GLY A 25 0.50 0.75 0.51
N VAL A 26 0.55 1.66 -0.47
CA VAL A 26 -0.05 2.98 -0.35
C VAL A 26 -1.53 2.92 -0.70
N GLY A 27 -2.36 2.94 0.31
CA GLY A 27 -3.82 2.97 0.19
C GLY A 27 -4.42 3.77 1.34
N SER A 28 -5.71 3.59 1.61
CA SER A 28 -6.41 4.24 2.70
C SER A 28 -5.76 4.03 4.08
N GLY A 29 -5.04 2.92 4.25
CA GLY A 29 -4.34 2.61 5.49
C GLY A 29 -3.33 3.67 5.90
N ILE A 30 -2.51 4.18 4.98
CA ILE A 30 -1.48 5.18 5.28
C ILE A 30 -2.08 6.50 5.78
N LEU A 31 -3.26 6.87 5.30
CA LEU A 31 -3.97 8.09 5.71
C LEU A 31 -4.66 7.96 7.08
N SER A 32 -4.86 6.73 7.56
CA SER A 32 -5.49 6.45 8.86
C SER A 32 -4.46 6.30 10.00
N VAL A 33 -3.18 6.05 9.68
CA VAL A 33 -2.11 5.92 10.68
C VAL A 33 -1.99 7.16 11.57
N PRO A 34 -2.04 8.42 11.08
CA PRO A 34 -1.91 9.61 11.91
C PRO A 34 -2.93 9.70 13.04
N PHE A 35 -4.19 9.27 12.80
CA PHE A 35 -5.23 9.24 13.82
C PHE A 35 -4.85 8.31 14.98
N LEU A 36 -4.38 7.11 14.68
CA LEU A 36 -3.92 6.17 15.71
C LEU A 36 -2.63 6.64 16.37
N ALA A 37 -1.72 7.25 15.60
CA ALA A 37 -0.48 7.81 16.13
C ALA A 37 -0.74 8.98 17.10
N SER A 38 -1.76 9.82 16.88
CA SER A 38 -2.12 10.92 17.78
C SER A 38 -2.58 10.45 19.17
N ARG A 39 -2.93 9.18 19.31
CA ARG A 39 -3.34 8.53 20.57
C ARG A 39 -2.19 7.84 21.30
N ASN A 40 -0.98 7.88 20.73
CA ASN A 40 0.24 7.31 21.29
C ASN A 40 1.29 8.41 21.52
N ASP A 41 2.37 8.08 22.23
CA ASP A 41 3.55 8.93 22.26
C ASP A 41 4.25 8.84 20.89
N TRP A 42 4.72 9.97 20.37
CA TRP A 42 5.40 9.99 19.08
C TRP A 42 6.68 9.14 19.03
N LYS A 43 7.36 8.96 20.16
CA LYS A 43 8.54 8.09 20.26
C LYS A 43 8.17 6.61 20.11
N ASP A 44 7.01 6.23 20.68
CA ASP A 44 6.52 4.86 20.55
C ASP A 44 6.11 4.54 19.12
N MET A 45 5.58 5.51 18.39
CA MET A 45 5.29 5.35 16.97
C MET A 45 6.55 4.92 16.18
N ILE A 46 7.72 5.51 16.50
CA ILE A 46 8.96 5.20 15.75
C ILE A 46 9.34 3.73 15.89
N TRP A 47 9.40 3.20 17.14
CA TRP A 47 9.76 1.81 17.32
C TRP A 47 8.71 0.83 16.80
N ILE A 48 7.41 1.18 16.90
CA ILE A 48 6.30 0.40 16.33
C ILE A 48 6.46 0.29 14.81
N VAL A 49 6.77 1.39 14.13
CA VAL A 49 7.03 1.40 12.68
C VAL A 49 8.24 0.53 12.34
N VAL A 50 9.33 0.61 13.11
CA VAL A 50 10.52 -0.23 12.87
C VAL A 50 10.18 -1.72 13.01
N VAL A 51 9.46 -2.10 14.06
CA VAL A 51 9.04 -3.49 14.27
C VAL A 51 8.12 -3.96 13.14
N ALA A 52 7.12 -3.16 12.78
CA ALA A 52 6.21 -3.46 11.68
C ALA A 52 6.96 -3.61 10.34
N TYR A 53 7.91 -2.71 10.05
CA TYR A 53 8.77 -2.81 8.86
C TYR A 53 9.55 -4.12 8.82
N LEU A 54 10.25 -4.47 9.90
CA LEU A 54 11.08 -5.68 9.94
C LEU A 54 10.23 -6.95 9.75
N ILE A 55 9.08 -7.04 10.42
CA ILE A 55 8.19 -8.19 10.31
C ILE A 55 7.64 -8.28 8.88
N ASN A 56 7.16 -7.17 8.31
CA ASN A 56 6.64 -7.15 6.94
C ASN A 56 7.75 -7.49 5.93
N LEU A 57 8.96 -6.96 6.10
CA LEU A 57 10.08 -7.26 5.21
C LEU A 57 10.41 -8.76 5.19
N VAL A 58 10.46 -9.39 6.37
CA VAL A 58 10.67 -10.84 6.49
C VAL A 58 9.54 -11.60 5.79
N MET A 59 8.28 -11.26 6.05
CA MET A 59 7.14 -11.87 5.38
C MET A 59 7.22 -11.76 3.85
N HIS A 60 7.54 -10.58 3.33
CA HIS A 60 7.68 -10.39 1.88
C HIS A 60 8.82 -11.24 1.30
N PHE A 61 9.95 -11.36 1.99
CA PHE A 61 11.03 -12.23 1.55
C PHE A 61 10.65 -13.71 1.58
N MET A 62 9.92 -14.16 2.59
CA MET A 62 9.41 -15.53 2.64
C MET A 62 8.47 -15.84 1.46
N ILE A 63 7.57 -14.93 1.14
CA ILE A 63 6.67 -15.08 -0.02
C ILE A 63 7.43 -15.01 -1.34
N ALA A 64 8.45 -14.15 -1.42
CA ALA A 64 9.31 -14.08 -2.61
C ALA A 64 10.05 -15.40 -2.84
N GLU A 65 10.62 -15.98 -1.80
CA GLU A 65 11.30 -17.29 -1.88
C GLU A 65 10.32 -18.41 -2.23
N LEU A 66 9.14 -18.42 -1.61
CA LEU A 66 8.10 -19.38 -1.91
C LEU A 66 7.65 -19.29 -3.38
N SER A 67 7.40 -18.09 -3.88
CA SER A 67 7.04 -17.86 -5.28
C SER A 67 8.18 -18.23 -6.23
N TYR A 68 9.42 -17.87 -5.90
CA TYR A 68 10.60 -18.20 -6.69
C TYR A 68 10.78 -19.72 -6.84
N ASN A 69 10.70 -20.46 -5.75
CA ASN A 69 10.82 -21.92 -5.73
C ASN A 69 9.68 -22.62 -6.49
N ASN A 70 8.55 -21.94 -6.64
CA ASN A 70 7.40 -22.40 -7.43
C ASN A 70 7.36 -21.81 -8.86
N GLY A 71 8.48 -21.34 -9.40
CA GLY A 71 8.58 -20.83 -10.78
C GLY A 71 7.81 -19.54 -11.03
N GLY A 72 7.69 -18.66 -10.04
CA GLY A 72 6.92 -17.41 -10.12
C GLY A 72 5.42 -17.61 -9.98
N ALA A 73 4.99 -18.70 -9.36
CA ALA A 73 3.56 -18.97 -9.13
C ALA A 73 2.92 -17.94 -8.20
N GLN A 74 1.61 -17.72 -8.41
CA GLN A 74 0.80 -16.85 -7.57
C GLN A 74 0.62 -17.43 -6.15
N PHE A 75 0.32 -16.57 -5.20
CA PHE A 75 0.29 -16.82 -3.77
C PHE A 75 -0.47 -18.11 -3.38
N ILE A 76 -1.71 -18.26 -3.85
CA ILE A 76 -2.53 -19.45 -3.54
C ILE A 76 -1.92 -20.72 -4.12
N LYS A 77 -1.36 -20.64 -5.34
CA LYS A 77 -0.72 -21.77 -5.96
C LYS A 77 0.53 -22.23 -5.22
N CYS A 78 1.27 -21.30 -4.66
CA CYS A 78 2.39 -21.62 -3.77
C CYS A 78 1.91 -22.37 -2.52
N PHE A 79 0.84 -21.92 -1.89
CA PHE A 79 0.26 -22.59 -0.72
C PHE A 79 -0.28 -23.97 -1.05
N GLU A 80 -0.95 -24.14 -2.20
CA GLU A 80 -1.40 -25.42 -2.67
C GLU A 80 -0.24 -26.41 -2.85
N ASN A 81 0.90 -25.93 -3.34
CA ASN A 81 2.03 -26.79 -3.65
C ASN A 81 2.84 -27.17 -2.40
N GLU A 82 3.00 -26.23 -1.43
CA GLU A 82 3.95 -26.39 -0.35
C GLU A 82 3.31 -26.58 1.04
N LEU A 83 2.13 -26.01 1.27
CA LEU A 83 1.50 -26.01 2.59
C LEU A 83 0.32 -26.97 2.71
N PHE A 84 -0.48 -27.07 1.67
CA PHE A 84 -1.67 -27.90 1.73
C PHE A 84 -1.35 -29.33 1.29
N VAL A 85 -1.46 -30.27 2.25
CA VAL A 85 -1.16 -31.69 2.03
C VAL A 85 -2.33 -32.58 2.39
N GLY A 86 -2.29 -33.82 1.91
CA GLY A 86 -3.26 -34.87 2.27
C GLY A 86 -4.65 -34.67 1.68
N LYS A 87 -5.65 -35.31 2.29
CA LYS A 87 -7.05 -35.38 1.77
C LYS A 87 -7.77 -34.03 1.80
N LEU A 88 -7.35 -33.10 2.66
CA LEU A 88 -7.94 -31.77 2.80
C LEU A 88 -7.31 -30.72 1.87
N LYS A 89 -6.30 -31.08 1.07
CA LYS A 89 -5.59 -30.15 0.19
C LYS A 89 -6.54 -29.34 -0.68
N THR A 90 -7.40 -29.99 -1.42
CA THR A 90 -8.36 -29.33 -2.35
C THR A 90 -9.31 -28.40 -1.60
N PHE A 91 -9.86 -28.86 -0.48
CA PHE A 91 -10.75 -28.02 0.35
C PHE A 91 -10.02 -26.78 0.88
N ALA A 92 -8.82 -26.94 1.45
CA ALA A 92 -8.02 -25.82 1.97
C ALA A 92 -7.64 -24.82 0.87
N THR A 93 -7.31 -25.31 -0.34
CA THR A 93 -7.01 -24.45 -1.51
C THR A 93 -8.23 -23.61 -1.89
N TRP A 94 -9.42 -24.24 -2.01
CA TRP A 94 -10.63 -23.51 -2.36
C TRP A 94 -11.10 -22.55 -1.27
N LEU A 95 -10.94 -22.93 -0.01
CA LEU A 95 -11.23 -22.04 1.12
C LEU A 95 -10.31 -20.82 1.10
N ALA A 96 -8.99 -21.01 0.94
CA ALA A 96 -8.04 -19.92 0.82
C ALA A 96 -8.33 -19.02 -0.38
N PHE A 97 -8.65 -19.63 -1.55
CA PHE A 97 -9.05 -18.88 -2.73
C PHE A 97 -10.30 -18.03 -2.49
N GLY A 98 -11.34 -18.62 -1.85
CA GLY A 98 -12.57 -17.90 -1.55
C GLY A 98 -12.36 -16.73 -0.58
N LEU A 99 -11.59 -16.92 0.50
CA LEU A 99 -11.31 -15.88 1.48
C LEU A 99 -10.48 -14.73 0.87
N LEU A 100 -9.42 -15.08 0.13
CA LEU A 100 -8.60 -14.07 -0.55
C LEU A 100 -9.38 -13.38 -1.67
N GLY A 101 -10.18 -14.11 -2.44
CA GLY A 101 -11.03 -13.55 -3.47
C GLY A 101 -12.05 -12.56 -2.90
N LEU A 102 -12.70 -12.90 -1.80
CA LEU A 102 -13.61 -11.98 -1.10
C LEU A 102 -12.88 -10.72 -0.63
N SER A 103 -11.70 -10.86 -0.02
CA SER A 103 -10.87 -9.72 0.40
C SER A 103 -10.53 -8.81 -0.77
N VAL A 104 -10.11 -9.37 -1.92
CA VAL A 104 -9.79 -8.60 -3.12
C VAL A 104 -11.02 -7.87 -3.66
N VAL A 105 -12.18 -8.54 -3.73
CA VAL A 105 -13.43 -7.91 -4.20
C VAL A 105 -13.82 -6.73 -3.31
N LEU A 106 -13.73 -6.88 -1.99
CA LEU A 106 -14.04 -5.80 -1.04
C LEU A 106 -13.07 -4.61 -1.21
N ASN A 107 -11.77 -4.86 -1.37
CA ASN A 107 -10.78 -3.81 -1.60
C ASN A 107 -11.02 -3.08 -2.94
N VAL A 108 -11.21 -3.83 -4.03
CA VAL A 108 -11.48 -3.24 -5.36
C VAL A 108 -12.77 -2.42 -5.35
N SER A 109 -13.81 -2.90 -4.66
CA SER A 109 -15.06 -2.14 -4.51
C SER A 109 -14.84 -0.81 -3.80
N GLY A 110 -13.99 -0.79 -2.76
CA GLY A 110 -13.59 0.43 -2.06
C GLY A 110 -12.87 1.41 -2.98
N PHE A 111 -11.91 0.95 -3.78
CA PHE A 111 -11.19 1.81 -4.73
C PHE A 111 -12.12 2.35 -5.84
N ILE A 112 -13.02 1.53 -6.38
CA ILE A 112 -13.99 1.99 -7.38
C ILE A 112 -14.91 3.07 -6.78
N ALA A 113 -15.40 2.87 -5.56
CA ALA A 113 -16.25 3.84 -4.87
C ALA A 113 -15.50 5.15 -4.56
N GLY A 114 -14.25 5.06 -4.09
CA GLY A 114 -13.38 6.20 -3.83
C GLY A 114 -13.12 7.02 -5.10
N ALA A 115 -12.70 6.37 -6.17
CA ALA A 115 -12.47 7.03 -7.45
C ALA A 115 -13.75 7.68 -8.02
N ALA A 116 -14.90 7.03 -7.87
CA ALA A 116 -16.18 7.59 -8.31
C ALA A 116 -16.54 8.87 -7.52
N ALA A 117 -16.25 8.92 -6.23
CA ALA A 117 -16.43 10.12 -5.42
C ALA A 117 -15.54 11.28 -5.91
N VAL A 118 -14.30 10.98 -6.29
CA VAL A 118 -13.38 11.96 -6.91
C VAL A 118 -13.91 12.50 -8.23
N PHE A 119 -14.35 11.62 -9.14
CA PHE A 119 -14.95 12.04 -10.41
C PHE A 119 -16.23 12.89 -10.20
N HIS A 120 -17.05 12.52 -9.22
CA HIS A 120 -18.22 13.32 -8.85
C HIS A 120 -17.82 14.71 -8.35
N ALA A 121 -16.85 14.79 -7.45
CA ALA A 121 -16.40 16.06 -6.88
C ALA A 121 -15.74 16.98 -7.91
N TRP A 122 -14.99 16.43 -8.88
CA TRP A 122 -14.26 17.22 -9.87
C TRP A 122 -15.07 17.57 -11.11
N LEU A 123 -15.80 16.58 -11.65
CA LEU A 123 -16.46 16.69 -12.95
C LEU A 123 -17.97 16.86 -12.82
N GLY A 124 -18.52 16.80 -11.61
CA GLY A 124 -19.95 16.86 -11.36
C GLY A 124 -20.74 15.68 -11.96
N VAL A 125 -20.06 14.62 -12.42
CA VAL A 125 -20.72 13.45 -13.01
C VAL A 125 -21.36 12.59 -11.92
N PRO A 126 -22.49 11.92 -12.20
CA PRO A 126 -23.07 10.96 -11.27
C PRO A 126 -22.07 9.87 -10.85
N THR A 127 -22.09 9.44 -9.60
CA THR A 127 -21.13 8.47 -9.05
C THR A 127 -21.06 7.17 -9.83
N TRP A 128 -22.18 6.67 -10.33
CA TRP A 128 -22.20 5.44 -11.16
C TRP A 128 -21.43 5.60 -12.49
N ILE A 129 -21.43 6.81 -13.09
CA ILE A 129 -20.60 7.09 -14.29
C ILE A 129 -19.12 7.07 -13.91
N GLY A 130 -18.76 7.68 -12.78
CA GLY A 130 -17.40 7.64 -12.25
C GLY A 130 -16.89 6.22 -11.98
N MET A 131 -17.77 5.35 -11.45
CA MET A 131 -17.46 3.91 -11.27
C MET A 131 -17.14 3.22 -12.59
N ILE A 132 -17.94 3.46 -13.63
CA ILE A 132 -17.74 2.86 -14.96
C ILE A 132 -16.43 3.37 -15.57
N ILE A 133 -16.18 4.68 -15.52
CA ILE A 133 -14.95 5.29 -16.07
C ILE A 133 -13.72 4.65 -15.42
N TYR A 134 -13.68 4.63 -14.08
CA TYR A 134 -12.56 4.04 -13.35
C TYR A 134 -12.37 2.55 -13.67
N TYR A 135 -13.47 1.78 -13.65
CA TYR A 135 -13.42 0.35 -13.95
C TYR A 135 -12.87 0.08 -15.36
N VAL A 136 -13.34 0.81 -16.36
CA VAL A 136 -12.88 0.66 -17.76
C VAL A 136 -11.40 1.02 -17.88
N LEU A 137 -10.96 2.11 -17.25
CA LEU A 137 -9.54 2.52 -17.25
C LEU A 137 -8.67 1.45 -16.58
N ALA A 138 -9.02 1.01 -15.37
CA ALA A 138 -8.27 0.00 -14.63
C ALA A 138 -8.23 -1.34 -15.37
N ALA A 139 -9.38 -1.80 -15.90
CA ALA A 139 -9.47 -3.03 -16.67
C ALA A 139 -8.61 -2.95 -17.94
N SER A 140 -8.57 -1.82 -18.62
CA SER A 140 -7.75 -1.60 -19.82
C SER A 140 -6.25 -1.73 -19.52
N VAL A 141 -5.80 -1.15 -18.39
CA VAL A 141 -4.40 -1.27 -17.94
C VAL A 141 -4.04 -2.72 -17.61
N ILE A 142 -4.92 -3.42 -16.89
CA ILE A 142 -4.71 -4.82 -16.53
C ILE A 142 -4.69 -5.71 -17.78
N TYR A 143 -5.61 -5.48 -18.72
CA TYR A 143 -5.69 -6.23 -19.98
C TYR A 143 -4.44 -6.05 -20.84
N ALA A 144 -3.84 -4.85 -20.85
CA ALA A 144 -2.59 -4.58 -21.56
C ALA A 144 -1.36 -5.25 -20.92
N GLY A 145 -1.51 -5.82 -19.73
CA GLY A 145 -0.54 -6.69 -19.10
C GLY A 145 0.40 -6.02 -18.10
N MET A 146 1.19 -6.86 -17.45
CA MET A 146 2.03 -6.51 -16.29
C MET A 146 3.00 -5.35 -16.55
N LYS A 147 3.48 -5.19 -17.78
CA LYS A 147 4.41 -4.09 -18.13
C LYS A 147 3.73 -2.73 -18.03
N LEU A 148 2.49 -2.61 -18.54
CA LEU A 148 1.74 -1.36 -18.44
C LEU A 148 1.35 -1.07 -16.99
N VAL A 149 0.95 -2.07 -16.22
CA VAL A 149 0.72 -1.94 -14.77
C VAL A 149 1.95 -1.35 -14.08
N GLY A 150 3.14 -1.91 -14.32
CA GLY A 150 4.38 -1.39 -13.72
C GLY A 150 4.73 0.06 -14.14
N ILE A 151 4.39 0.46 -15.36
CA ILE A 151 4.58 1.84 -15.84
C ILE A 151 3.57 2.78 -15.14
N CYS A 152 2.30 2.41 -15.07
CA CYS A 152 1.27 3.19 -14.39
C CYS A 152 1.60 3.36 -12.91
N GLU A 153 1.98 2.29 -12.22
CA GLU A 153 2.41 2.34 -10.82
C GLU A 153 3.60 3.26 -10.61
N LYS A 154 4.60 3.21 -11.49
CA LYS A 154 5.75 4.11 -11.41
C LYS A 154 5.34 5.58 -11.54
N ILE A 155 4.43 5.91 -12.46
CA ILE A 155 3.94 7.28 -12.64
C ILE A 155 3.13 7.71 -11.42
N SER A 156 2.20 6.87 -10.96
CA SER A 156 1.35 7.15 -9.80
C SER A 156 2.17 7.37 -8.52
N VAL A 157 3.13 6.48 -8.24
CA VAL A 157 4.04 6.63 -7.10
C VAL A 157 4.86 7.91 -7.21
N GLY A 158 5.38 8.24 -8.40
CA GLY A 158 6.12 9.48 -8.62
C GLY A 158 5.27 10.73 -8.37
N SER A 159 4.05 10.75 -8.87
CA SER A 159 3.09 11.85 -8.65
C SER A 159 2.72 11.99 -7.18
N MET A 160 2.45 10.88 -6.50
CA MET A 160 2.15 10.83 -5.08
C MET A 160 3.32 11.36 -4.23
N MET A 161 4.55 10.96 -4.52
CA MET A 161 5.72 11.47 -3.82
C MET A 161 5.90 12.98 -4.00
N ALA A 162 5.62 13.49 -5.20
CA ALA A 162 5.66 14.95 -5.46
C ALA A 162 4.60 15.68 -4.64
N VAL A 163 3.37 15.17 -4.60
CA VAL A 163 2.26 15.70 -3.79
C VAL A 163 2.62 15.73 -2.30
N ILE A 164 3.12 14.60 -1.77
CA ILE A 164 3.55 14.53 -0.37
C ILE A 164 4.69 15.51 -0.08
N GLY A 165 5.63 15.68 -1.01
CA GLY A 165 6.71 16.66 -0.91
C GLY A 165 6.19 18.10 -0.79
N VAL A 166 5.20 18.48 -1.61
CA VAL A 166 4.54 19.79 -1.53
C VAL A 166 3.83 19.98 -0.20
N LEU A 167 3.09 18.97 0.27
CA LEU A 167 2.40 19.02 1.56
C LEU A 167 3.39 19.13 2.73
N PHE A 168 4.53 18.43 2.65
CA PHE A 168 5.59 18.53 3.65
C PHE A 168 6.15 19.95 3.75
N VAL A 169 6.51 20.53 2.62
CA VAL A 169 7.03 21.92 2.60
C VAL A 169 5.98 22.89 3.15
N ALA A 170 4.73 22.76 2.72
CA ALA A 170 3.64 23.62 3.21
C ALA A 170 3.45 23.49 4.72
N THR A 171 3.49 22.27 5.27
CA THR A 171 3.37 22.03 6.72
C THR A 171 4.55 22.65 7.49
N MET A 172 5.77 22.53 6.95
CA MET A 172 6.95 23.14 7.59
C MET A 172 6.97 24.68 7.55
N MET A 173 6.22 25.28 6.64
CA MET A 173 6.05 26.73 6.53
C MET A 173 4.84 27.28 7.33
N SER A 174 4.01 26.41 7.89
CA SER A 174 2.85 26.78 8.72
C SER A 174 3.18 26.78 10.21
N GLU A 175 2.21 27.16 11.03
CA GLU A 175 2.33 27.01 12.48
C GLU A 175 2.36 25.53 12.86
N ILE A 176 3.37 25.16 13.65
CA ILE A 176 3.62 23.77 14.03
C ILE A 176 3.04 23.50 15.43
N SER A 177 2.20 22.49 15.53
CA SER A 177 1.69 21.97 16.79
C SER A 177 2.72 21.07 17.50
N PRO A 178 2.70 21.01 18.85
CA PRO A 178 3.55 20.09 19.58
C PRO A 178 3.13 18.64 19.29
N LEU A 179 4.13 17.76 19.15
CA LEU A 179 3.87 16.33 18.96
C LEU A 179 3.21 15.72 20.19
N PRO A 180 2.31 14.74 20.00
CA PRO A 180 1.60 14.11 21.11
C PRO A 180 2.57 13.35 22.02
N THR A 181 2.46 13.62 23.33
CA THR A 181 3.14 12.90 24.39
C THR A 181 2.06 12.34 25.31
N LYS A 182 1.70 11.08 25.14
CA LYS A 182 0.62 10.45 25.90
C LYS A 182 1.11 9.17 26.57
N PHE A 183 0.49 8.86 27.71
CA PHE A 183 0.74 7.57 28.37
C PHE A 183 0.21 6.43 27.49
N ILE A 184 0.99 5.37 27.34
CA ILE A 184 0.71 4.25 26.43
C ILE A 184 -0.41 3.39 27.00
N ALA A 185 -1.46 3.16 26.22
CA ALA A 185 -2.38 2.06 26.43
C ALA A 185 -2.03 0.92 25.45
N ALA A 186 -1.94 -0.31 25.95
CA ALA A 186 -1.58 -1.47 25.12
C ALA A 186 -2.51 -1.64 23.90
N THR A 187 -3.81 -1.32 24.05
CA THR A 187 -4.80 -1.34 22.97
C THR A 187 -4.45 -0.37 21.85
N ASN A 188 -3.95 0.84 22.18
CA ASN A 188 -3.57 1.83 21.19
C ASN A 188 -2.30 1.41 20.43
N VAL A 189 -1.35 0.78 21.11
CA VAL A 189 -0.12 0.23 20.49
C VAL A 189 -0.46 -0.86 19.48
N VAL A 190 -1.34 -1.81 19.88
CA VAL A 190 -1.77 -2.89 18.99
C VAL A 190 -2.54 -2.36 17.79
N ALA A 191 -3.43 -1.40 17.98
CA ALA A 191 -4.17 -0.78 16.89
C ALA A 191 -3.24 -0.05 15.89
N LEU A 192 -2.28 0.73 16.42
CA LEU A 192 -1.29 1.43 15.59
C LEU A 192 -0.40 0.45 14.83
N TYR A 193 0.14 -0.58 15.51
CA TYR A 193 0.92 -1.63 14.86
C TYR A 193 0.13 -2.33 13.74
N SER A 194 -1.13 -2.69 14.01
CA SER A 194 -1.98 -3.38 13.03
C SER A 194 -2.22 -2.53 11.78
N MET A 195 -2.49 -1.23 11.95
CA MET A 195 -2.71 -0.30 10.84
C MET A 195 -1.43 -0.08 10.03
N ILE A 196 -0.28 0.10 10.71
CA ILE A 196 1.01 0.23 10.02
C ILE A 196 1.35 -1.05 9.26
N SER A 197 1.17 -2.23 9.89
CA SER A 197 1.42 -3.51 9.23
C SER A 197 0.52 -3.74 8.04
N PHE A 198 -0.76 -3.36 8.12
CA PHE A 198 -1.68 -3.38 6.99
C PHE A 198 -1.19 -2.47 5.86
N SER A 199 -0.78 -1.23 6.18
CA SER A 199 -0.29 -0.26 5.20
C SER A 199 1.06 -0.64 4.56
N LEU A 200 1.85 -1.49 5.22
CA LEU A 200 3.11 -2.02 4.65
C LEU A 200 2.92 -3.30 3.85
N SER A 201 1.75 -3.94 3.93
CA SER A 201 1.52 -5.24 3.34
C SER A 201 1.33 -5.16 1.83
N ALA A 202 2.31 -5.62 1.08
CA ALA A 202 2.26 -5.78 -0.37
C ALA A 202 2.42 -7.26 -0.80
N VAL A 203 2.07 -8.18 0.09
CA VAL A 203 2.29 -9.63 -0.05
C VAL A 203 1.73 -10.18 -1.36
N MET A 204 0.55 -9.71 -1.78
CA MET A 204 -0.10 -10.17 -3.01
C MET A 204 0.63 -9.73 -4.29
N SER A 205 1.41 -8.66 -4.24
CA SER A 205 2.19 -8.16 -5.37
C SER A 205 3.57 -8.81 -5.48
N VAL A 206 4.05 -9.46 -4.43
CA VAL A 206 5.38 -10.10 -4.43
C VAL A 206 5.54 -11.15 -5.55
N PRO A 207 4.60 -12.07 -5.81
CA PRO A 207 4.72 -13.00 -6.93
C PRO A 207 4.81 -12.32 -8.29
N GLN A 208 4.15 -11.17 -8.48
CA GLN A 208 4.24 -10.38 -9.71
C GLN A 208 5.66 -9.82 -9.89
N VAL A 209 6.27 -9.32 -8.81
CA VAL A 209 7.65 -8.85 -8.79
C VAL A 209 8.63 -9.99 -9.12
N VAL A 210 8.46 -11.17 -8.51
CA VAL A 210 9.27 -12.36 -8.79
C VAL A 210 9.19 -12.75 -10.26
N LYS A 211 7.98 -12.82 -10.80
CA LYS A 211 7.72 -13.13 -12.20
C LYS A 211 8.26 -12.05 -13.13
N GLY A 212 7.99 -10.78 -12.84
CA GLY A 212 8.39 -9.64 -13.68
C GLY A 212 9.89 -9.40 -13.74
N LEU A 213 10.63 -9.71 -12.68
CA LEU A 213 12.10 -9.65 -12.64
C LEU A 213 12.76 -10.96 -13.08
N GLN A 214 11.99 -11.90 -13.63
CA GLN A 214 12.48 -13.16 -14.22
C GLN A 214 13.34 -13.99 -13.27
N GLY A 215 13.07 -13.94 -11.98
CA GLY A 215 13.80 -14.71 -10.97
C GLY A 215 15.18 -14.18 -10.62
N ASP A 216 15.53 -12.94 -10.98
CA ASP A 216 16.75 -12.28 -10.51
C ASP A 216 16.62 -11.98 -9.01
N ILE A 217 17.09 -12.90 -8.16
CA ILE A 217 16.96 -12.83 -6.71
C ILE A 217 17.49 -11.53 -6.13
N LYS A 218 18.61 -11.00 -6.65
CA LYS A 218 19.19 -9.75 -6.13
C LYS A 218 18.26 -8.57 -6.40
N LYS A 219 17.71 -8.49 -7.61
CA LYS A 219 16.75 -7.44 -7.96
C LYS A 219 15.44 -7.62 -7.23
N ILE A 220 14.93 -8.84 -7.07
CA ILE A 220 13.70 -9.13 -6.33
C ILE A 220 13.83 -8.65 -4.88
N ARG A 221 14.86 -9.08 -4.15
CA ARG A 221 15.09 -8.67 -2.76
C ARG A 221 15.31 -7.16 -2.66
N GLY A 222 16.09 -6.59 -3.58
CA GLY A 222 16.31 -5.14 -3.63
C GLY A 222 15.03 -4.35 -3.87
N ALA A 223 14.17 -4.75 -4.81
CA ALA A 223 12.91 -4.08 -5.12
C ALA A 223 11.92 -4.16 -3.94
N ILE A 224 11.83 -5.34 -3.29
CA ILE A 224 11.00 -5.52 -2.09
C ILE A 224 11.50 -4.63 -0.95
N ALA A 225 12.79 -4.68 -0.63
CA ALA A 225 13.36 -3.88 0.46
C ALA A 225 13.21 -2.38 0.19
N ALA A 226 13.49 -1.93 -1.02
CA ALA A 226 13.33 -0.53 -1.42
C ALA A 226 11.85 -0.10 -1.36
N GLY A 227 10.94 -0.91 -1.91
CA GLY A 227 9.51 -0.59 -1.91
C GLY A 227 8.92 -0.53 -0.50
N THR A 228 9.19 -1.53 0.35
CA THR A 228 8.74 -1.52 1.74
C THR A 228 9.37 -0.38 2.54
N GLY A 229 10.66 -0.07 2.28
CA GLY A 229 11.37 1.06 2.89
C GLY A 229 10.76 2.42 2.49
N ILE A 230 10.44 2.61 1.21
CA ILE A 230 9.75 3.82 0.73
C ILE A 230 8.40 3.96 1.41
N ASN A 231 7.59 2.90 1.48
CA ASN A 231 6.31 2.92 2.18
C ASN A 231 6.44 3.28 3.65
N THR A 232 7.45 2.74 4.33
CA THR A 232 7.75 3.10 5.71
C THR A 232 8.07 4.60 5.85
N GLY A 233 8.90 5.12 4.95
CA GLY A 233 9.21 6.55 4.90
C GLY A 233 7.97 7.41 4.65
N LEU A 234 7.09 7.01 3.75
CA LEU A 234 5.84 7.72 3.45
C LEU A 234 4.87 7.70 4.65
N ILE A 235 4.72 6.55 5.33
CA ILE A 235 3.92 6.44 6.56
C ILE A 235 4.44 7.42 7.61
N LEU A 236 5.73 7.43 7.87
CA LEU A 236 6.34 8.36 8.84
C LEU A 236 6.12 9.81 8.42
N LEU A 237 6.39 10.13 7.16
CA LEU A 237 6.29 11.50 6.65
C LEU A 237 4.86 12.03 6.75
N ILE A 238 3.85 11.28 6.26
CA ILE A 238 2.45 11.68 6.34
C ILE A 238 2.00 11.79 7.80
N THR A 239 2.41 10.84 8.64
CA THR A 239 2.03 10.86 10.06
C THR A 239 2.61 12.07 10.76
N PHE A 240 3.90 12.36 10.59
CA PHE A 240 4.51 13.53 11.22
C PHE A 240 3.95 14.85 10.69
N MET A 241 3.70 14.97 9.38
CA MET A 241 3.05 16.17 8.83
C MET A 241 1.68 16.41 9.47
N THR A 242 0.86 15.37 9.56
CA THR A 242 -0.48 15.48 10.14
C THR A 242 -0.43 15.82 11.62
N LEU A 243 0.47 15.18 12.39
CA LEU A 243 0.65 15.47 13.82
C LEU A 243 1.18 16.88 14.05
N LEU A 244 2.10 17.37 13.22
CA LEU A 244 2.63 18.72 13.32
C LEU A 244 1.60 19.78 12.93
N GLY A 245 0.70 19.49 11.97
CA GLY A 245 -0.38 20.37 11.60
C GLY A 245 -1.55 20.37 12.58
N ALA A 246 -2.11 19.19 12.87
CA ALA A 246 -3.32 19.06 13.68
C ALA A 246 -3.06 18.78 15.19
N GLY A 247 -1.83 18.48 15.58
CA GLY A 247 -1.47 18.15 16.96
C GLY A 247 -2.17 16.88 17.46
N THR A 248 -2.91 17.00 18.57
CA THR A 248 -3.70 15.89 19.13
C THR A 248 -5.13 15.82 18.58
N ASN A 249 -5.52 16.76 17.71
CA ASN A 249 -6.88 16.89 17.19
C ASN A 249 -7.06 16.17 15.84
N VAL A 250 -6.25 15.16 15.58
CA VAL A 250 -6.36 14.35 14.37
C VAL A 250 -7.68 13.57 14.39
N SER A 251 -8.44 13.69 13.30
CA SER A 251 -9.76 13.08 13.15
C SER A 251 -9.70 11.68 12.52
N GLU A 252 -10.79 10.93 12.64
CA GLU A 252 -10.96 9.64 11.95
C GLU A 252 -11.14 9.78 10.43
N ASN A 253 -11.37 11.01 9.96
CA ASN A 253 -11.64 11.29 8.54
C ASN A 253 -10.40 11.20 7.64
N GLY A 254 -9.22 11.02 8.24
CA GLY A 254 -7.96 10.82 7.54
C GLY A 254 -7.08 12.06 7.43
N ALA A 255 -5.80 11.81 7.27
CA ALA A 255 -4.73 12.81 7.29
C ALA A 255 -4.95 14.01 6.34
N LEU A 256 -5.50 13.78 5.15
CA LEU A 256 -5.70 14.84 4.17
C LEU A 256 -6.80 15.82 4.57
N VAL A 257 -7.83 15.35 5.29
CA VAL A 257 -8.89 16.22 5.82
C VAL A 257 -8.33 17.14 6.88
N ASP A 258 -7.54 16.61 7.81
CA ASP A 258 -6.90 17.37 8.88
C ASP A 258 -5.88 18.37 8.34
N LEU A 259 -5.05 17.96 7.38
CA LEU A 259 -4.12 18.85 6.68
C LEU A 259 -4.86 19.95 5.89
N SER A 260 -6.01 19.63 5.28
CA SER A 260 -6.85 20.63 4.61
C SER A 260 -7.41 21.68 5.57
N ALA A 261 -7.83 21.27 6.75
CA ALA A 261 -8.29 22.19 7.80
C ALA A 261 -7.17 23.10 8.29
N HIS A 262 -5.93 22.61 8.32
CA HIS A 262 -4.76 23.36 8.81
C HIS A 262 -4.13 24.25 7.73
N LEU A 263 -3.92 23.72 6.52
CA LEU A 263 -3.19 24.39 5.42
C LEU A 263 -4.09 25.15 4.45
N GLY A 264 -5.41 24.91 4.51
CA GLY A 264 -6.40 25.53 3.62
C GLY A 264 -6.97 24.60 2.57
N GLY A 265 -8.08 25.00 1.97
CA GLY A 265 -8.90 24.18 1.06
C GLY A 265 -8.20 23.65 -0.20
N TRP A 266 -7.06 24.23 -0.59
CA TRP A 266 -6.26 23.74 -1.72
C TRP A 266 -5.72 22.32 -1.50
N VAL A 267 -5.51 21.90 -0.24
CA VAL A 267 -5.09 20.55 0.12
C VAL A 267 -6.15 19.51 -0.23
N SER A 268 -7.43 19.89 -0.17
CA SER A 268 -8.52 18.99 -0.60
C SER A 268 -8.41 18.64 -2.09
N ILE A 269 -8.00 19.59 -2.92
CA ILE A 269 -7.78 19.37 -4.37
C ILE A 269 -6.63 18.35 -4.56
N ILE A 270 -5.55 18.51 -3.78
CA ILE A 270 -4.43 17.56 -3.77
C ILE A 270 -4.87 16.19 -3.26
N GLY A 271 -5.74 16.15 -2.25
CA GLY A 271 -6.32 14.92 -1.72
C GLY A 271 -7.04 14.10 -2.81
N TYR A 272 -7.75 14.77 -3.69
CA TYR A 272 -8.39 14.10 -4.84
C TYR A 272 -7.39 13.53 -5.85
N ILE A 273 -6.21 14.16 -6.02
CA ILE A 273 -5.14 13.62 -6.89
C ILE A 273 -4.48 12.41 -6.23
N PHE A 274 -4.42 12.40 -4.89
CA PHE A 274 -3.84 11.30 -4.13
C PHE A 274 -4.73 10.04 -4.11
N SER A 275 -6.05 10.22 -4.11
CA SER A 275 -7.05 9.15 -4.04
C SER A 275 -7.23 8.42 -5.37
#